data_d0dfc2587978020ace1f64849eec5fe2
#
_entry.id   d0dfc2587978020ace1f64849eec5fe2
#
_cell.length_a   1.000
_cell.length_b   1.000
_cell.length_c   1.000
_cell.angle_alpha   90.00
_cell.angle_beta   90.00
_cell.angle_gamma   90.00
#
_symmetry.space_group_name_H-M   'P 1'
#
loop_
_entity.id
_entity.type
_entity.pdbx_description
1 polymer ?
#
loop_
_entity_poly.entity_id
_entity_poly.type
_entity_poly.pdbx_seq_one_letter_code
_entity_poly.pdbx_strand_id
1 'polypeptide(L)'
;MRGALNKGLLMLLLAASLGLAVTGCASQNAATSAEAYDPLQPVNRVFYKFNDLGDRYLLRPLAVGYQRTLPQPVRTGVHNFFSNLLYPVTIANAFLQGKFRQTGRDGARFLLNSIVGLGGLFDPATRVGIPHNREDFGQT
;
A
#
# COMPACT_ATOMS: atom_id res chain seq x y z
N MET A 1 19.56 -21.44 -42.76
CA MET A 1 18.36 -22.16 -42.23
C MET A 1 18.30 -22.23 -40.69
N ARG A 2 19.40 -22.16 -39.93
CA ARG A 2 19.40 -22.18 -38.46
C ARG A 2 18.79 -20.93 -37.76
N GLY A 3 18.82 -19.76 -38.40
CA GLY A 3 18.28 -18.52 -37.80
C GLY A 3 16.74 -18.39 -37.81
N ALA A 4 16.06 -19.04 -38.77
CA ALA A 4 14.59 -19.02 -38.84
C ALA A 4 13.95 -19.96 -37.81
N LEU A 5 14.60 -21.10 -37.56
CA LEU A 5 14.17 -22.08 -36.56
C LEU A 5 14.21 -21.51 -35.14
N ASN A 6 15.26 -20.71 -34.82
CA ASN A 6 15.40 -20.07 -33.51
C ASN A 6 14.36 -18.96 -33.27
N LYS A 7 13.98 -18.20 -34.31
CA LYS A 7 12.93 -17.18 -34.19
C LYS A 7 11.54 -17.80 -33.98
N GLY A 8 11.24 -18.91 -34.65
CA GLY A 8 9.96 -19.63 -34.47
C GLY A 8 9.85 -20.25 -33.07
N LEU A 9 10.92 -20.82 -32.55
CA LEU A 9 10.96 -21.37 -31.20
C LEU A 9 10.84 -20.28 -30.12
N LEU A 10 11.47 -19.13 -30.34
CA LEU A 10 11.37 -18.00 -29.43
C LEU A 10 9.95 -17.40 -29.42
N MET A 11 9.30 -17.30 -30.57
CA MET A 11 7.90 -16.86 -30.67
C MET A 11 6.93 -17.85 -30.01
N LEU A 12 7.16 -19.15 -30.13
CA LEU A 12 6.37 -20.19 -29.46
C LEU A 12 6.53 -20.14 -27.93
N LEU A 13 7.74 -19.93 -27.42
CA LEU A 13 8.01 -19.77 -26.00
C LEU A 13 7.39 -18.50 -25.43
N LEU A 14 7.43 -17.39 -26.16
CA LEU A 14 6.76 -16.14 -25.80
C LEU A 14 5.24 -16.28 -25.80
N ALA A 15 4.65 -16.96 -26.77
CA ALA A 15 3.21 -17.22 -26.82
C ALA A 15 2.76 -18.15 -25.69
N ALA A 16 3.56 -19.17 -25.36
CA ALA A 16 3.27 -20.09 -24.26
C ALA A 16 3.36 -19.37 -22.89
N SER A 17 4.35 -18.49 -22.68
CA SER A 17 4.46 -17.71 -21.44
C SER A 17 3.33 -16.68 -21.29
N LEU A 18 2.88 -16.07 -22.37
CA LEU A 18 1.74 -15.15 -22.37
C LEU A 18 0.41 -15.89 -22.09
N GLY A 19 0.26 -17.12 -22.60
CA GLY A 19 -0.90 -17.98 -22.33
C GLY A 19 -1.02 -18.42 -20.87
N LEU A 20 0.10 -18.66 -20.19
CA LEU A 20 0.10 -19.01 -18.76
C LEU A 20 -0.20 -17.81 -17.84
N ALA A 21 0.09 -16.60 -18.28
CA ALA A 21 -0.18 -15.39 -17.50
C ALA A 21 -1.68 -15.02 -17.45
N VAL A 22 -2.50 -15.49 -18.39
CA VAL A 22 -3.93 -15.15 -18.49
C VAL A 22 -4.82 -16.08 -17.65
N THR A 23 -4.32 -17.22 -17.19
CA THR A 23 -5.12 -18.18 -16.41
C THR A 23 -5.23 -17.85 -14.92
N GLY A 24 -4.62 -16.76 -14.45
CA GLY A 24 -4.60 -16.37 -13.04
C GLY A 24 -5.89 -15.74 -12.50
N CYS A 25 -6.86 -15.39 -13.34
CA CYS A 25 -8.13 -14.82 -12.92
C CYS A 25 -9.31 -15.76 -13.25
N ALA A 26 -9.26 -17.02 -12.80
CA ALA A 26 -10.45 -17.83 -12.74
C ALA A 26 -11.32 -17.27 -11.63
N SER A 27 -12.38 -16.54 -11.99
CA SER A 27 -13.40 -16.09 -11.06
C SER A 27 -13.94 -17.29 -10.29
N GLN A 28 -13.82 -17.27 -9.00
CA GLN A 28 -14.44 -18.25 -8.11
C GLN A 28 -15.96 -18.01 -8.09
N ASN A 29 -16.64 -18.28 -9.18
CA ASN A 29 -18.07 -18.54 -9.24
C ASN A 29 -18.30 -20.05 -9.24
N ALA A 30 -17.77 -20.73 -8.24
CA ALA A 30 -18.14 -22.09 -7.93
C ALA A 30 -18.76 -22.08 -6.52
N ALA A 31 -20.00 -21.69 -6.49
CA ALA A 31 -20.91 -22.13 -5.45
C ALA A 31 -21.10 -23.64 -5.58
N THR A 32 -20.14 -24.38 -5.12
CA THR A 32 -20.29 -25.76 -4.63
C THR A 32 -19.18 -25.96 -3.62
N SER A 33 -19.57 -25.91 -2.37
CA SER A 33 -18.79 -26.19 -1.18
C SER A 33 -18.31 -27.66 -1.19
N ALA A 34 -17.34 -27.94 -2.07
CA ALA A 34 -16.31 -28.87 -1.72
C ALA A 34 -15.38 -28.08 -0.79
N GLU A 35 -15.50 -28.32 0.50
CA GLU A 35 -14.65 -27.78 1.54
C GLU A 35 -13.21 -28.11 1.14
N ALA A 36 -12.56 -27.16 0.45
CA ALA A 36 -11.17 -27.34 0.02
C ALA A 36 -10.36 -27.55 1.29
N TYR A 37 -9.83 -28.75 1.48
CA TYR A 37 -9.02 -29.08 2.63
C TYR A 37 -7.81 -28.13 2.66
N ASP A 38 -7.88 -27.13 3.54
CA ASP A 38 -6.78 -26.20 3.82
C ASP A 38 -5.99 -26.72 5.02
N PRO A 39 -4.80 -27.29 4.80
CA PRO A 39 -3.95 -27.81 5.88
C PRO A 39 -3.46 -26.69 6.83
N LEU A 40 -3.49 -25.43 6.40
CA LEU A 40 -3.08 -24.28 7.20
C LEU A 40 -4.25 -23.63 7.97
N GLN A 41 -5.47 -24.05 7.72
CA GLN A 41 -6.66 -23.52 8.38
C GLN A 41 -6.56 -23.49 9.93
N PRO A 42 -6.06 -24.53 10.62
CA PRO A 42 -5.91 -24.50 12.07
C PRO A 42 -4.94 -23.41 12.53
N VAL A 43 -3.83 -23.24 11.82
CA VAL A 43 -2.81 -22.22 12.09
C VAL A 43 -3.39 -20.83 11.86
N ASN A 44 -4.00 -20.61 10.70
CA ASN A 44 -4.67 -19.35 10.35
C ASN A 44 -5.74 -18.98 11.36
N ARG A 45 -6.51 -19.96 11.86
CA ARG A 45 -7.53 -19.74 12.89
C ARG A 45 -6.94 -19.28 14.23
N VAL A 46 -5.76 -19.81 14.62
CA VAL A 46 -5.06 -19.37 15.84
C VAL A 46 -4.58 -17.93 15.69
N PHE A 47 -3.94 -17.58 14.58
CA PHE A 47 -3.51 -16.22 14.30
C PHE A 47 -4.70 -15.25 14.24
N TYR A 48 -5.79 -15.65 13.59
CA TYR A 48 -7.01 -14.85 13.55
C TYR A 48 -7.56 -14.56 14.95
N LYS A 49 -7.68 -15.60 15.80
CA LYS A 49 -8.15 -15.43 17.18
C LYS A 49 -7.22 -14.53 18.00
N PHE A 50 -5.91 -14.69 17.84
CA PHE A 50 -4.93 -13.84 18.51
C PHE A 50 -5.07 -12.37 18.09
N ASN A 51 -5.20 -12.11 16.80
CA ASN A 51 -5.41 -10.76 16.26
C ASN A 51 -6.77 -10.18 16.71
N ASP A 52 -7.85 -10.98 16.70
CA ASP A 52 -9.19 -10.54 17.15
C ASP A 52 -9.18 -10.19 18.64
N LEU A 53 -8.50 -10.99 19.47
CA LEU A 53 -8.34 -10.71 20.89
C LEU A 53 -7.55 -9.40 21.11
N GLY A 54 -6.43 -9.23 20.39
CA GLY A 54 -5.61 -8.01 20.44
C GLY A 54 -6.39 -6.77 20.00
N ASP A 55 -7.16 -6.88 18.93
CA ASP A 55 -8.01 -5.78 18.45
C ASP A 55 -9.11 -5.44 19.48
N ARG A 56 -9.85 -6.44 19.91
CA ARG A 56 -11.02 -6.25 20.78
C ARG A 56 -10.67 -5.74 22.18
N TYR A 57 -9.62 -6.29 22.79
CA TYR A 57 -9.28 -5.99 24.18
C TYR A 57 -8.19 -4.93 24.35
N LEU A 58 -7.39 -4.67 23.32
CA LEU A 58 -6.30 -3.69 23.38
C LEU A 58 -6.48 -2.54 22.40
N LEU A 59 -6.50 -2.83 21.08
CA LEU A 59 -6.48 -1.76 20.09
C LEU A 59 -7.77 -0.95 20.04
N ARG A 60 -8.92 -1.61 20.10
CA ARG A 60 -10.23 -0.93 20.07
C ARG A 60 -10.46 -0.03 21.29
N PRO A 61 -10.23 -0.47 22.55
CA PRO A 61 -10.34 0.41 23.72
C PRO A 61 -9.37 1.58 23.66
N LEU A 62 -8.13 1.35 23.25
CA LEU A 62 -7.14 2.43 23.06
C LEU A 62 -7.57 3.43 22.00
N ALA A 63 -8.06 2.96 20.86
CA ALA A 63 -8.55 3.82 19.78
C ALA A 63 -9.76 4.66 20.21
N VAL A 64 -10.71 4.06 20.94
CA VAL A 64 -11.86 4.78 21.48
C VAL A 64 -11.42 5.79 22.54
N GLY A 65 -10.52 5.40 23.42
CA GLY A 65 -9.94 6.31 24.44
C GLY A 65 -9.23 7.50 23.78
N TYR A 66 -8.40 7.23 22.78
CA TYR A 66 -7.71 8.27 21.98
C TYR A 66 -8.72 9.22 21.32
N GLN A 67 -9.77 8.69 20.68
CA GLN A 67 -10.78 9.51 20.00
C GLN A 67 -11.62 10.36 20.97
N ARG A 68 -11.89 9.86 22.17
CA ARG A 68 -12.69 10.58 23.16
C ARG A 68 -11.90 11.61 23.97
N THR A 69 -10.62 11.33 24.20
CA THR A 69 -9.78 12.18 25.07
C THR A 69 -9.12 13.32 24.29
N LEU A 70 -8.73 13.08 23.02
CA LEU A 70 -8.00 14.08 22.24
C LEU A 70 -8.94 14.90 21.36
N PRO A 71 -8.88 16.24 21.44
CA PRO A 71 -9.59 17.14 20.52
C PRO A 71 -9.18 16.91 19.07
N GLN A 72 -10.12 17.20 18.15
CA GLN A 72 -9.90 17.03 16.70
C GLN A 72 -8.58 17.64 16.19
N PRO A 73 -8.19 18.88 16.56
CA PRO A 73 -6.95 19.49 16.07
C PRO A 73 -5.69 18.69 16.46
N VAL A 74 -5.68 18.13 17.67
CA VAL A 74 -4.55 17.33 18.15
C VAL A 74 -4.45 16.03 17.35
N ARG A 75 -5.57 15.36 17.13
CA ARG A 75 -5.62 14.13 16.31
C ARG A 75 -5.16 14.38 14.87
N THR A 76 -5.57 15.52 14.30
CA THR A 76 -5.12 15.94 12.97
C THR A 76 -3.61 16.20 12.95
N GLY A 77 -3.06 16.87 13.96
CA GLY A 77 -1.62 17.10 14.07
C GLY A 77 -0.83 15.80 14.17
N VAL A 78 -1.26 14.86 15.01
CA VAL A 78 -0.64 13.52 15.11
C VAL A 78 -0.70 12.78 13.76
N HIS A 79 -1.85 12.79 13.11
CA HIS A 79 -2.00 12.18 11.78
C HIS A 79 -1.05 12.79 10.75
N ASN A 80 -0.97 14.11 10.69
CA ASN A 80 -0.10 14.83 9.78
C ASN A 80 1.38 14.53 10.05
N PHE A 81 1.78 14.45 11.33
CA PHE A 81 3.14 14.10 11.73
C PHE A 81 3.54 12.71 11.20
N PHE A 82 2.73 11.68 11.46
CA PHE A 82 3.02 10.34 10.98
C PHE A 82 2.96 10.24 9.44
N SER A 83 2.04 10.95 8.81
CA SER A 83 1.99 11.05 7.35
C SER A 83 3.27 11.69 6.80
N ASN A 84 3.76 12.77 7.44
CA ASN A 84 5.01 13.42 7.03
C ASN A 84 6.23 12.52 7.22
N LEU A 85 6.26 11.73 8.28
CA LEU A 85 7.33 10.77 8.56
C LEU A 85 7.42 9.66 7.48
N LEU A 86 6.30 9.32 6.86
CA LEU A 86 6.24 8.32 5.78
C LEU A 86 6.53 8.90 4.38
N TYR A 87 6.57 10.22 4.23
CA TYR A 87 6.83 10.86 2.93
C TYR A 87 8.15 10.44 2.26
N PRO A 88 9.28 10.25 2.95
CA PRO A 88 10.51 9.77 2.32
C PRO A 88 10.32 8.45 1.56
N VAL A 89 9.49 7.54 2.09
CA VAL A 89 9.15 6.27 1.42
C VAL A 89 8.30 6.53 0.18
N THR A 90 7.29 7.40 0.27
CA THR A 90 6.46 7.81 -0.87
C THR A 90 7.30 8.45 -1.97
N ILE A 91 8.23 9.35 -1.62
CA ILE A 91 9.16 10.01 -2.56
C ILE A 91 10.05 8.97 -3.25
N ALA A 92 10.61 8.02 -2.50
CA ALA A 92 11.44 6.96 -3.05
C ALA A 92 10.63 6.07 -4.03
N ASN A 93 9.41 5.70 -3.66
CA ASN A 93 8.53 4.90 -4.52
C ASN A 93 8.14 5.65 -5.80
N ALA A 94 7.77 6.92 -5.72
CA ALA A 94 7.48 7.75 -6.87
C ALA A 94 8.69 7.91 -7.80
N PHE A 95 9.89 8.07 -7.22
CA PHE A 95 11.14 8.15 -7.97
C PHE A 95 11.44 6.84 -8.72
N LEU A 96 11.33 5.69 -8.05
CA LEU A 96 11.56 4.36 -8.64
C LEU A 96 10.53 4.04 -9.74
N GLN A 97 9.32 4.58 -9.65
CA GLN A 97 8.27 4.47 -10.69
C GLN A 97 8.47 5.45 -11.85
N GLY A 98 9.54 6.27 -11.86
CA GLY A 98 9.80 7.26 -12.91
C GLY A 98 8.89 8.48 -12.88
N LYS A 99 8.12 8.68 -11.81
CA LYS A 99 7.19 9.81 -11.63
C LYS A 99 7.91 11.05 -11.11
N PHE A 100 8.94 11.52 -11.82
CA PHE A 100 9.85 12.60 -11.37
C PHE A 100 9.16 13.90 -10.99
N ARG A 101 8.10 14.28 -11.71
CA ARG A 101 7.31 15.48 -11.39
C ARG A 101 6.60 15.36 -10.05
N GLN A 102 6.09 14.18 -9.74
CA GLN A 102 5.46 13.87 -8.47
C GLN A 102 6.50 13.80 -7.35
N THR A 103 7.63 13.13 -7.58
CA THR A 103 8.77 13.08 -6.65
C THR A 103 9.19 14.48 -6.20
N GLY A 104 9.30 15.44 -7.14
CA GLY A 104 9.62 16.83 -6.82
C GLY A 104 8.55 17.53 -5.97
N ARG A 105 7.27 17.32 -6.27
CA ARG A 105 6.16 17.88 -5.48
C ARG A 105 6.09 17.29 -4.07
N ASP A 106 6.26 15.99 -3.96
CA ASP A 106 6.22 15.29 -2.67
C ASP A 106 7.44 15.66 -1.82
N GLY A 107 8.60 15.86 -2.44
CA GLY A 107 9.80 16.40 -1.78
C GLY A 107 9.58 17.81 -1.25
N ALA A 108 9.01 18.70 -2.06
CA ALA A 108 8.69 20.07 -1.64
C ALA A 108 7.66 20.08 -0.50
N ARG A 109 6.65 19.21 -0.57
CA ARG A 109 5.66 19.02 0.49
C ARG A 109 6.29 18.56 1.79
N PHE A 110 7.15 17.53 1.72
CA PHE A 110 7.87 17.01 2.87
C PHE A 110 8.71 18.11 3.55
N LEU A 111 9.50 18.86 2.79
CA LEU A 111 10.33 19.94 3.32
C LEU A 111 9.49 21.06 3.95
N LEU A 112 8.42 21.48 3.27
CA LEU A 112 7.56 22.54 3.75
C LEU A 112 6.87 22.14 5.07
N ASN A 113 6.33 20.94 5.13
CA ASN A 113 5.68 20.43 6.33
C ASN A 113 6.68 20.14 7.46
N SER A 114 7.91 19.73 7.14
CA SER A 114 8.93 19.47 8.15
C SER A 114 9.48 20.76 8.75
N ILE A 115 9.74 21.79 7.94
CA ILE A 115 10.36 23.04 8.38
C ILE A 115 9.31 24.01 8.92
N VAL A 116 8.29 24.35 8.10
CA VAL A 116 7.26 25.32 8.44
C VAL A 116 6.15 24.67 9.28
N GLY A 117 5.86 23.39 9.03
CA GLY A 117 4.84 22.62 9.73
C GLY A 117 5.27 21.99 11.04
N LEU A 118 6.43 22.37 11.60
CA LEU A 118 6.98 21.84 12.85
C LEU A 118 7.05 20.29 12.85
N GLY A 119 7.86 19.75 11.94
CA GLY A 119 8.02 18.29 11.80
C GLY A 119 6.81 17.60 11.18
N GLY A 120 5.88 18.35 10.59
CA GLY A 120 4.68 17.79 9.98
C GLY A 120 3.43 17.82 10.88
N LEU A 121 3.49 18.42 12.06
CA LEU A 121 2.29 18.60 12.91
C LEU A 121 1.23 19.48 12.21
N PHE A 122 1.68 20.48 11.47
CA PHE A 122 0.85 21.29 10.60
C PHE A 122 1.09 20.93 9.15
N ASP A 123 0.09 21.20 8.30
CA ASP A 123 0.16 20.94 6.85
C ASP A 123 0.06 22.24 6.04
N PRO A 124 1.11 23.09 6.06
CA PRO A 124 1.16 24.28 5.23
C PRO A 124 1.19 23.96 3.74
N ALA A 125 1.71 22.79 3.33
CA ALA A 125 1.79 22.39 1.94
C ALA A 125 0.40 22.31 1.28
N THR A 126 -0.61 21.80 1.99
CA THR A 126 -2.00 21.78 1.49
C THR A 126 -2.54 23.20 1.32
N ARG A 127 -2.18 24.14 2.21
CA ARG A 127 -2.64 25.53 2.13
C ARG A 127 -2.06 26.27 0.92
N VAL A 128 -0.86 25.91 0.47
CA VAL A 128 -0.24 26.46 -0.74
C VAL A 128 -0.57 25.67 -2.01
N GLY A 129 -1.51 24.73 -1.94
CA GLY A 129 -2.04 24.01 -3.10
C GLY A 129 -1.17 22.82 -3.57
N ILE A 130 -0.25 22.31 -2.74
CA ILE A 130 0.51 21.10 -3.08
C ILE A 130 -0.33 19.88 -2.67
N PRO A 131 -0.81 19.05 -3.63
CA PRO A 131 -1.67 17.91 -3.32
C PRO A 131 -0.97 16.85 -2.50
N HIS A 132 -1.75 16.11 -1.71
CA HIS A 132 -1.27 14.95 -0.98
C HIS A 132 -1.40 13.71 -1.87
N ASN A 133 -0.26 13.09 -2.20
CA ASN A 133 -0.21 11.84 -2.93
C ASN A 133 0.19 10.69 -1.99
N ARG A 134 -0.38 9.52 -2.21
CA ARG A 134 0.07 8.29 -1.56
C ARG A 134 0.56 7.35 -2.65
N GLU A 135 1.81 6.96 -2.56
CA GLU A 135 2.41 6.01 -3.49
C GLU A 135 2.97 4.83 -2.69
N ASP A 136 2.52 3.65 -3.08
CA ASP A 136 3.07 2.39 -2.63
C ASP A 136 3.37 1.48 -3.82
N PHE A 137 4.08 0.37 -3.59
CA PHE A 137 4.42 -0.58 -4.64
C PHE A 137 3.19 -1.35 -5.17
N GLY A 138 2.08 -1.35 -4.44
CA GLY A 138 0.84 -2.01 -4.86
C GLY A 138 0.08 -1.28 -5.96
N GLN A 139 0.47 -0.03 -6.29
CA GLN A 139 -0.16 0.79 -7.31
C GLN A 139 0.55 0.73 -8.68
N THR A 140 1.56 -0.12 -8.83
CA THR A 140 2.37 -0.23 -10.05
C THR A 140 1.76 -1.20 -11.05
#